data_eaf9b6bf346d0b4fc80db0dc1739d11e
#
_entry.id   eaf9b6bf346d0b4fc80db0dc1739d11e
#
_cell.length_a   1.000
_cell.length_b   1.000
_cell.length_c   1.000
_cell.angle_alpha   90.00
_cell.angle_beta   90.00
_cell.angle_gamma   90.00
#
_symmetry.space_group_name_H-M   'P 1'
#
loop_
_entity.id
_entity.type
_entity.pdbx_description
1 polymer ?
#
loop_
_entity_poly.entity_id
_entity_poly.type
_entity_poly.pdbx_seq_one_letter_code
_entity_poly.pdbx_strand_id
1 'polypeptide(L)'
;MAEQIVLNWTDPNSVRKVIKVRAPQALAWRVFTEQMGTWWPLAVYKIGKANAVDAIIEPRVGGRWYERGNDGSTCDWGRVLVWEPTSRLVLSWDINADFQYDPDLQTEIEVRFLAEKDGSTRVELEHRRLDRFGDRRDEMRTIFDKTGDWGQLLASFAQTAETSAKGAG
;
A
#
# COMPACT_ATOMS: atom_id res chain seq x y z
N MET A 1 -11.13 6.31 15.85
CA MET A 1 -10.72 5.01 15.30
C MET A 1 -11.04 4.92 13.84
N ALA A 2 -10.17 4.28 13.06
CA ALA A 2 -10.39 4.08 11.65
C ALA A 2 -11.57 3.15 11.39
N GLU A 3 -12.27 3.39 10.30
CA GLU A 3 -13.42 2.56 9.89
C GLU A 3 -13.17 1.98 8.51
N GLN A 4 -13.12 0.65 8.45
CA GLN A 4 -13.15 -0.06 7.17
C GLN A 4 -14.55 0.05 6.57
N ILE A 5 -14.62 0.47 5.31
CA ILE A 5 -15.88 0.55 4.59
C ILE A 5 -15.98 -0.71 3.73
N VAL A 6 -16.98 -1.54 4.04
CA VAL A 6 -17.18 -2.80 3.31
C VAL A 6 -17.72 -2.51 1.92
N LEU A 7 -17.05 -3.04 0.90
CA LEU A 7 -17.45 -2.92 -0.49
C LEU A 7 -17.89 -4.27 -1.03
N ASN A 8 -18.92 -4.25 -1.89
CA ASN A 8 -19.27 -5.42 -2.69
C ASN A 8 -18.54 -5.31 -4.05
N TRP A 9 -17.23 -5.56 -4.02
CA TRP A 9 -16.36 -5.40 -5.19
C TRP A 9 -16.13 -6.77 -5.83
N THR A 10 -16.58 -6.94 -7.08
CA THR A 10 -16.59 -8.25 -7.74
C THR A 10 -15.74 -8.31 -9.00
N ASP A 11 -15.03 -7.24 -9.37
CA ASP A 11 -14.14 -7.26 -10.54
C ASP A 11 -13.07 -8.34 -10.35
N PRO A 12 -12.96 -9.33 -11.27
CA PRO A 12 -11.98 -10.41 -11.10
C PRO A 12 -10.53 -9.94 -11.27
N ASN A 13 -10.31 -8.77 -11.85
CA ASN A 13 -8.98 -8.26 -12.14
C ASN A 13 -8.50 -7.20 -11.16
N SER A 14 -9.25 -6.95 -10.10
CA SER A 14 -8.84 -5.98 -9.09
C SER A 14 -9.39 -6.30 -7.71
N VAL A 15 -8.75 -5.73 -6.70
CA VAL A 15 -9.21 -5.71 -5.31
C VAL A 15 -9.31 -4.25 -4.90
N ARG A 16 -10.38 -3.90 -4.21
CA ARG A 16 -10.60 -2.53 -3.76
C ARG A 16 -10.92 -2.51 -2.27
N LYS A 17 -10.26 -1.62 -1.54
CA LYS A 17 -10.50 -1.41 -0.11
C LYS A 17 -10.63 0.08 0.16
N VAL A 18 -11.48 0.42 1.11
CA VAL A 18 -11.70 1.81 1.52
C VAL A 18 -11.64 1.86 3.04
N ILE A 19 -10.94 2.86 3.57
CA ILE A 19 -10.87 3.09 5.01
C ILE A 19 -11.01 4.58 5.29
N LYS A 20 -11.75 4.92 6.36
CA LYS A 20 -11.84 6.28 6.87
C LYS A 20 -10.82 6.43 7.99
N VAL A 21 -9.90 7.37 7.84
CA VAL A 21 -8.80 7.61 8.77
C VAL A 21 -9.02 8.93 9.49
N ARG A 22 -8.97 8.93 10.81
CA ARG A 22 -9.16 10.14 11.62
C ARG A 22 -7.86 10.93 11.73
N ALA A 23 -7.42 11.43 10.59
CA ALA A 23 -6.23 12.25 10.43
C ALA A 23 -6.42 13.15 9.22
N PRO A 24 -5.80 14.35 9.20
CA PRO A 24 -5.87 15.24 8.04
C PRO A 24 -5.20 14.62 6.80
N GLN A 25 -5.66 15.04 5.64
CA GLN A 25 -5.19 14.50 4.35
C GLN A 25 -3.66 14.58 4.21
N ALA A 26 -3.05 15.72 4.55
CA ALA A 26 -1.60 15.87 4.41
C ALA A 26 -0.83 14.92 5.33
N LEU A 27 -1.33 14.69 6.52
CA LEU A 27 -0.71 13.75 7.46
C LEU A 27 -0.88 12.30 6.99
N ALA A 28 -2.09 11.94 6.54
CA ALA A 28 -2.35 10.60 6.00
C ALA A 28 -1.44 10.31 4.80
N TRP A 29 -1.30 11.26 3.90
CA TRP A 29 -0.39 11.16 2.76
C TRP A 29 1.06 10.92 3.24
N ARG A 30 1.53 11.75 4.17
CA ARG A 30 2.91 11.66 4.65
C ARG A 30 3.20 10.34 5.35
N VAL A 31 2.30 9.88 6.21
CA VAL A 31 2.48 8.60 6.90
C VAL A 31 2.53 7.45 5.90
N PHE A 32 1.63 7.46 4.91
CA PHE A 32 1.63 6.41 3.90
C PHE A 32 2.92 6.40 3.07
N THR A 33 3.33 7.57 2.57
CA THR A 33 4.40 7.68 1.57
C THR A 33 5.79 7.81 2.16
N GLU A 34 5.94 8.53 3.28
CA GLU A 34 7.26 8.80 3.85
C GLU A 34 7.61 7.90 5.03
N GLN A 35 6.60 7.30 5.65
CA GLN A 35 6.78 6.52 6.88
C GLN A 35 6.26 5.10 6.75
N MET A 36 6.31 4.55 5.55
CA MET A 36 5.76 3.19 5.30
C MET A 36 6.42 2.15 6.22
N GLY A 37 7.71 2.28 6.49
CA GLY A 37 8.41 1.36 7.38
C GLY A 37 7.90 1.35 8.82
N THR A 38 7.12 2.36 9.23
CA THR A 38 6.56 2.41 10.59
C THR A 38 5.26 1.63 10.72
N TRP A 39 4.57 1.33 9.63
CA TRP A 39 3.27 0.64 9.68
C TRP A 39 3.20 -0.62 8.82
N TRP A 40 4.09 -0.79 7.84
CA TRP A 40 4.14 -2.01 7.03
C TRP A 40 4.66 -3.16 7.89
N PRO A 41 3.98 -4.34 7.90
CA PRO A 41 4.42 -5.49 8.71
C PRO A 41 5.67 -6.14 8.11
N LEU A 42 6.82 -5.56 8.36
CA LEU A 42 8.09 -5.92 7.74
C LEU A 42 8.56 -7.34 8.07
N ALA A 43 8.12 -7.89 9.20
CA ALA A 43 8.50 -9.24 9.60
C ALA A 43 7.82 -10.32 8.74
N VAL A 44 6.70 -9.97 8.10
CA VAL A 44 5.85 -10.93 7.39
C VAL A 44 5.80 -10.63 5.89
N TYR A 45 5.56 -9.37 5.53
CA TYR A 45 5.36 -8.97 4.14
C TYR A 45 6.65 -8.39 3.56
N LYS A 46 7.57 -9.28 3.24
CA LYS A 46 8.86 -8.95 2.62
C LYS A 46 9.26 -10.06 1.65
N ILE A 47 10.17 -9.77 0.74
CA ILE A 47 10.65 -10.75 -0.24
C ILE A 47 12.17 -10.95 -0.21
N GLY A 48 12.93 -10.05 0.41
CA GLY A 48 14.37 -10.18 0.52
C GLY A 48 14.78 -11.27 1.52
N LYS A 49 16.02 -11.75 1.41
CA LYS A 49 16.55 -12.78 2.33
C LYS A 49 16.84 -12.24 3.71
N ALA A 50 17.33 -10.99 3.79
CA ALA A 50 17.63 -10.36 5.07
C ALA A 50 16.34 -9.95 5.79
N ASN A 51 16.40 -9.78 7.10
CA ASN A 51 15.29 -9.21 7.86
C ASN A 51 15.06 -7.78 7.42
N ALA A 52 13.84 -7.46 7.00
CA ALA A 52 13.50 -6.13 6.53
C ALA A 52 13.39 -5.16 7.71
N VAL A 53 14.00 -3.98 7.57
CA VAL A 53 13.96 -2.93 8.60
C VAL A 53 13.24 -1.67 8.12
N ASP A 54 12.97 -1.57 6.82
CA ASP A 54 12.26 -0.40 6.28
C ASP A 54 11.60 -0.76 4.94
N ALA A 55 10.57 0.02 4.61
CA ALA A 55 9.95 0.03 3.28
C ALA A 55 9.93 1.47 2.81
N ILE A 56 10.39 1.72 1.60
CA ILE A 56 10.68 3.08 1.11
C ILE A 56 10.02 3.31 -0.24
N ILE A 57 9.37 4.46 -0.37
CA ILE A 57 8.87 4.98 -1.65
C ILE A 57 9.67 6.23 -1.97
N GLU A 58 10.40 6.22 -3.08
CA GLU A 58 11.10 7.43 -3.54
C GLU A 58 10.06 8.43 -4.06
N PRO A 59 10.12 9.70 -3.64
CA PRO A 59 9.02 10.65 -3.84
C PRO A 59 9.04 11.32 -5.22
N ARG A 60 8.97 10.53 -6.28
CA ARG A 60 8.94 11.06 -7.65
C ARG A 60 8.47 9.99 -8.62
N VAL A 61 7.93 10.38 -9.75
CA VAL A 61 7.60 9.47 -10.85
C VAL A 61 8.89 8.77 -11.31
N GLY A 62 8.82 7.46 -11.49
CA GLY A 62 9.97 6.62 -11.83
C GLY A 62 10.81 6.21 -10.64
N GLY A 63 10.50 6.71 -9.44
CA GLY A 63 11.19 6.34 -8.22
C GLY A 63 10.96 4.88 -7.85
N ARG A 64 11.85 4.35 -7.01
CA ARG A 64 11.76 2.97 -6.54
C ARG A 64 10.79 2.85 -5.37
N TRP A 65 10.15 1.71 -5.29
CA TRP A 65 9.44 1.24 -4.11
C TRP A 65 10.09 -0.07 -3.70
N TYR A 66 10.66 -0.12 -2.49
CA TYR A 66 11.56 -1.23 -2.13
C TYR A 66 11.65 -1.45 -0.63
N GLU A 67 12.10 -2.63 -0.24
CA GLU A 67 12.47 -2.92 1.15
C GLU A 67 13.98 -2.80 1.34
N ARG A 68 14.39 -2.49 2.57
CA ARG A 68 15.78 -2.51 2.98
C ARG A 68 15.95 -3.51 4.13
N GLY A 69 16.94 -4.38 4.00
CA GLY A 69 17.30 -5.37 5.03
C GLY A 69 18.24 -4.81 6.07
N ASN A 70 18.36 -5.52 7.19
CA ASN A 70 19.25 -5.13 8.29
C ASN A 70 20.74 -5.20 7.91
N ASP A 71 21.07 -5.82 6.81
CA ASP A 71 22.45 -5.89 6.27
C ASP A 71 22.70 -4.80 5.21
N GLY A 72 21.74 -3.89 4.99
CA GLY A 72 21.82 -2.83 3.99
C GLY A 72 21.40 -3.24 2.59
N SER A 73 21.09 -4.52 2.36
CA SER A 73 20.61 -4.97 1.05
C SER A 73 19.21 -4.40 0.76
N THR A 74 18.88 -4.25 -0.51
CA THR A 74 17.57 -3.76 -0.93
C THR A 74 16.92 -4.75 -1.90
N CYS A 75 15.59 -4.73 -1.94
CA CYS A 75 14.83 -5.57 -2.84
C CYS A 75 13.65 -4.75 -3.36
N ASP A 76 13.61 -4.54 -4.67
CA ASP A 76 12.56 -3.74 -5.29
C ASP A 76 11.22 -4.46 -5.23
N TRP A 77 10.14 -3.68 -5.03
CA TRP A 77 8.75 -4.14 -5.10
C TRP A 77 8.05 -3.57 -6.33
N GLY A 78 8.45 -2.38 -6.76
CA GLY A 78 7.84 -1.70 -7.89
C GLY A 78 8.42 -0.31 -8.12
N ARG A 79 7.65 0.50 -8.87
CA ARG A 79 8.02 1.87 -9.23
C ARG A 79 6.86 2.81 -8.97
N VAL A 80 7.16 4.09 -8.79
CA VAL A 80 6.16 5.14 -8.71
C VAL A 80 5.73 5.50 -10.14
N LEU A 81 4.44 5.33 -10.43
CA LEU A 81 3.86 5.64 -11.74
C LEU A 81 3.19 7.01 -11.76
N VAL A 82 2.54 7.39 -10.66
CA VAL A 82 1.90 8.69 -10.48
C VAL A 82 2.24 9.19 -9.08
N TRP A 83 2.60 10.47 -8.99
CA TRP A 83 2.95 11.12 -7.73
C TRP A 83 2.26 12.47 -7.67
N GLU A 84 1.11 12.52 -7.02
CA GLU A 84 0.28 13.74 -6.89
C GLU A 84 0.02 14.01 -5.40
N PRO A 85 0.97 14.66 -4.72
CA PRO A 85 0.77 15.02 -3.32
C PRO A 85 -0.43 15.97 -3.19
N THR A 86 -1.27 15.78 -2.31
CA THR A 86 -1.51 14.85 -1.22
C THR A 86 -2.71 13.97 -1.53
N SER A 87 -3.03 13.83 -2.83
CA SER A 87 -4.32 13.28 -3.27
C SER A 87 -4.21 11.91 -3.93
N ARG A 88 -3.14 11.62 -4.68
CA ARG A 88 -3.13 10.40 -5.48
C ARG A 88 -1.73 9.85 -5.69
N LEU A 89 -1.60 8.55 -5.51
CA LEU A 89 -0.38 7.78 -5.70
C LEU A 89 -0.71 6.55 -6.53
N VAL A 90 0.08 6.25 -7.55
CA VAL A 90 0.01 4.96 -8.24
C VAL A 90 1.39 4.34 -8.24
N LEU A 91 1.44 3.10 -7.77
CA LEU A 91 2.66 2.28 -7.73
C LEU A 91 2.48 1.08 -8.65
N SER A 92 3.55 0.61 -9.28
CA SER A 92 3.50 -0.74 -9.82
C SER A 92 3.77 -1.72 -8.67
N TRP A 93 3.11 -2.88 -8.74
CA TRP A 93 3.40 -4.01 -7.86
C TRP A 93 4.01 -5.10 -8.74
N ASP A 94 5.30 -5.30 -8.57
CA ASP A 94 6.10 -6.17 -9.43
C ASP A 94 6.56 -7.42 -8.67
N ILE A 95 5.82 -7.83 -7.65
CA ILE A 95 6.07 -9.07 -6.93
C ILE A 95 5.15 -10.14 -7.51
N ASN A 96 5.74 -11.20 -8.07
CA ASN A 96 4.98 -12.25 -8.73
C ASN A 96 4.35 -13.22 -7.74
N ALA A 97 3.62 -14.20 -8.26
CA ALA A 97 2.90 -15.18 -7.43
C ALA A 97 3.82 -16.11 -6.65
N ASP A 98 5.10 -16.13 -6.97
CA ASP A 98 6.13 -16.87 -6.22
C ASP A 98 6.85 -15.94 -5.21
N PHE A 99 6.33 -14.74 -5.00
CA PHE A 99 6.87 -13.72 -4.08
C PHE A 99 8.29 -13.31 -4.43
N GLN A 100 8.57 -13.18 -5.73
CA GLN A 100 9.84 -12.71 -6.25
C GLN A 100 9.61 -11.45 -7.09
N TYR A 101 10.61 -10.57 -7.10
CA TYR A 101 10.56 -9.37 -7.92
C TYR A 101 10.62 -9.74 -9.40
N ASP A 102 9.66 -9.24 -10.17
CA ASP A 102 9.56 -9.45 -11.61
C ASP A 102 9.11 -8.12 -12.25
N PRO A 103 10.05 -7.34 -12.84
CA PRO A 103 9.74 -6.01 -13.36
C PRO A 103 8.78 -6.04 -14.58
N ASP A 104 8.55 -7.20 -15.16
CA ASP A 104 7.64 -7.33 -16.31
C ASP A 104 6.20 -7.59 -15.87
N LEU A 105 5.97 -7.89 -14.58
CA LEU A 105 4.63 -8.17 -14.06
C LEU A 105 3.70 -6.96 -14.17
N GLN A 106 4.09 -5.84 -13.58
CA GLN A 106 3.46 -4.53 -13.71
C GLN A 106 1.96 -4.51 -13.39
N THR A 107 1.56 -5.14 -12.29
CA THR A 107 0.25 -4.84 -11.71
C THR A 107 0.32 -3.46 -11.07
N GLU A 108 -0.82 -2.84 -10.77
CA GLU A 108 -0.86 -1.46 -10.31
C GLU A 108 -1.65 -1.32 -9.02
N ILE A 109 -1.15 -0.45 -8.15
CA ILE A 109 -1.84 -0.07 -6.92
C ILE A 109 -2.10 1.43 -6.98
N GLU A 110 -3.37 1.82 -6.98
CA GLU A 110 -3.76 3.22 -6.88
C GLU A 110 -4.26 3.50 -5.47
N VAL A 111 -3.78 4.59 -4.88
CA VAL A 111 -4.22 5.05 -3.56
C VAL A 111 -4.68 6.49 -3.70
N ARG A 112 -5.93 6.76 -3.31
CA ARG A 112 -6.52 8.11 -3.31
C ARG A 112 -6.77 8.55 -1.89
N PHE A 113 -6.42 9.79 -1.60
CA PHE A 113 -6.59 10.42 -0.29
C PHE A 113 -7.58 11.57 -0.45
N LEU A 114 -8.77 11.43 0.11
CA LEU A 114 -9.87 12.38 -0.07
C LEU A 114 -10.19 13.04 1.27
N ALA A 115 -10.00 14.37 1.33
CA ALA A 115 -10.31 15.12 2.54
C ALA A 115 -11.82 15.13 2.76
N GLU A 116 -12.24 14.80 3.99
CA GLU A 116 -13.64 14.82 4.41
C GLU A 116 -13.95 16.10 5.18
N LYS A 117 -15.23 16.46 5.24
CA LYS A 117 -15.67 17.70 5.90
C LYS A 117 -15.35 17.72 7.39
N ASP A 118 -15.30 16.55 8.04
CA ASP A 118 -15.04 16.44 9.48
C ASP A 118 -13.55 16.43 9.82
N GLY A 119 -12.67 16.67 8.86
CA GLY A 119 -11.23 16.68 9.07
C GLY A 119 -10.56 15.32 8.96
N SER A 120 -11.33 14.25 8.74
CA SER A 120 -10.79 12.92 8.46
C SER A 120 -10.42 12.79 6.99
N THR A 121 -9.84 11.65 6.62
CA THR A 121 -9.46 11.34 5.25
C THR A 121 -10.06 10.00 4.85
N ARG A 122 -10.73 9.97 3.70
CA ARG A 122 -11.15 8.72 3.07
C ARG A 122 -10.00 8.25 2.20
N VAL A 123 -9.49 7.05 2.47
CA VAL A 123 -8.40 6.46 1.70
C VAL A 123 -8.96 5.29 0.91
N GLU A 124 -8.84 5.36 -0.42
CA GLU A 124 -9.31 4.34 -1.34
C GLU A 124 -8.10 3.70 -2.00
N LEU A 125 -8.00 2.38 -1.92
CA LEU A 125 -6.93 1.62 -2.55
C LEU A 125 -7.52 0.63 -3.52
N GLU A 126 -6.96 0.59 -4.72
CA GLU A 126 -7.29 -0.43 -5.71
C GLU A 126 -6.00 -1.09 -6.20
N HIS A 127 -5.91 -2.41 -6.05
CA HIS A 127 -4.85 -3.21 -6.67
C HIS A 127 -5.47 -3.83 -7.91
N ARG A 128 -5.02 -3.42 -9.08
CA ARG A 128 -5.65 -3.73 -10.35
C ARG A 128 -4.68 -4.38 -11.33
N ARG A 129 -5.20 -4.77 -12.48
CA ARG A 129 -4.46 -5.50 -13.53
C ARG A 129 -3.98 -6.85 -13.04
N LEU A 130 -4.80 -7.50 -12.22
CA LEU A 130 -4.48 -8.83 -11.69
C LEU A 130 -4.50 -9.90 -12.77
N ASP A 131 -5.12 -9.61 -13.94
CA ASP A 131 -5.03 -10.45 -15.14
C ASP A 131 -3.58 -10.74 -15.54
N ARG A 132 -2.64 -9.88 -15.15
CA ARG A 132 -1.22 -10.07 -15.44
C ARG A 132 -0.60 -11.24 -14.67
N PHE A 133 -1.24 -11.72 -13.62
CA PHE A 133 -0.84 -12.96 -12.94
C PHE A 133 -1.19 -14.22 -13.75
N GLY A 134 -1.90 -14.08 -14.87
CA GLY A 134 -2.26 -15.19 -15.74
C GLY A 134 -3.19 -16.16 -15.03
N ASP A 135 -2.88 -17.46 -15.08
CA ASP A 135 -3.68 -18.51 -14.44
C ASP A 135 -3.59 -18.49 -12.91
N ARG A 136 -2.70 -17.69 -12.32
CA ARG A 136 -2.62 -17.50 -10.88
C ARG A 136 -3.41 -16.28 -10.39
N ARG A 137 -4.17 -15.63 -11.28
CA ARG A 137 -4.95 -14.42 -10.95
C ARG A 137 -5.91 -14.64 -9.78
N ASP A 138 -6.71 -15.69 -9.82
CA ASP A 138 -7.74 -15.90 -8.79
C ASP A 138 -7.12 -16.21 -7.43
N GLU A 139 -6.03 -16.95 -7.42
CA GLU A 139 -5.25 -17.22 -6.20
C GLU A 139 -4.74 -15.91 -5.60
N MET A 140 -4.11 -15.07 -6.41
CA MET A 140 -3.53 -13.82 -5.95
C MET A 140 -4.61 -12.82 -5.54
N ARG A 141 -5.72 -12.77 -6.28
CA ARG A 141 -6.85 -11.92 -5.90
C ARG A 141 -7.39 -12.31 -4.52
N THR A 142 -7.53 -13.59 -4.26
CA THR A 142 -7.96 -14.07 -2.95
C THR A 142 -6.99 -13.64 -1.85
N ILE A 143 -5.69 -13.75 -2.09
CA ILE A 143 -4.66 -13.32 -1.15
C ILE A 143 -4.82 -11.82 -0.85
N PHE A 144 -4.94 -10.97 -1.87
CA PHE A 144 -5.04 -9.52 -1.68
C PHE A 144 -6.36 -9.07 -1.05
N ASP A 145 -7.43 -9.85 -1.20
CA ASP A 145 -8.77 -9.47 -0.75
C ASP A 145 -9.12 -10.00 0.64
N LYS A 146 -8.54 -11.11 1.06
CA LYS A 146 -8.90 -11.77 2.31
C LYS A 146 -8.12 -11.20 3.51
N THR A 147 -8.45 -11.72 4.67
CA THR A 147 -7.82 -11.33 5.92
C THR A 147 -6.30 -11.49 5.85
N GLY A 148 -5.60 -10.46 6.20
CA GLY A 148 -4.14 -10.46 6.23
C GLY A 148 -3.50 -9.62 5.16
N ASP A 149 -4.29 -9.07 4.24
CA ASP A 149 -3.73 -8.33 3.11
C ASP A 149 -4.07 -6.86 3.14
N TRP A 150 -4.57 -6.30 2.05
CA TRP A 150 -4.76 -4.86 1.98
C TRP A 150 -5.63 -4.31 3.11
N GLY A 151 -6.63 -5.06 3.56
CA GLY A 151 -7.44 -4.63 4.70
C GLY A 151 -6.60 -4.47 5.97
N GLN A 152 -5.74 -5.45 6.30
CA GLN A 152 -4.85 -5.38 7.46
C GLN A 152 -3.79 -4.31 7.30
N LEU A 153 -3.20 -4.18 6.11
CA LEU A 153 -2.19 -3.17 5.83
C LEU A 153 -2.76 -1.77 6.01
N LEU A 154 -3.96 -1.52 5.50
CA LEU A 154 -4.62 -0.23 5.67
C LEU A 154 -4.99 0.04 7.12
N ALA A 155 -5.41 -0.98 7.88
CA ALA A 155 -5.69 -0.82 9.30
C ALA A 155 -4.44 -0.43 10.08
N SER A 156 -3.30 -1.04 9.78
CA SER A 156 -2.02 -0.70 10.39
C SER A 156 -1.60 0.74 10.05
N PHE A 157 -1.70 1.10 8.79
CA PHE A 157 -1.45 2.47 8.33
C PHE A 157 -2.34 3.48 9.07
N ALA A 158 -3.63 3.21 9.12
CA ALA A 158 -4.60 4.10 9.74
C ALA A 158 -4.31 4.30 11.23
N GLN A 159 -3.95 3.23 11.95
CA GLN A 159 -3.59 3.33 13.35
C GLN A 159 -2.38 4.25 13.56
N THR A 160 -1.37 4.11 12.72
CA THR A 160 -0.17 4.96 12.79
C THR A 160 -0.50 6.42 12.50
N ALA A 161 -1.30 6.67 11.45
CA ALA A 161 -1.71 8.02 11.09
C ALA A 161 -2.54 8.68 12.18
N GLU A 162 -3.47 7.93 12.79
CA GLU A 162 -4.32 8.44 13.87
C GLU A 162 -3.52 8.73 15.14
N THR A 163 -2.55 7.88 15.46
CA THR A 163 -1.65 8.11 16.59
C THR A 163 -0.82 9.39 16.36
N SER A 164 -0.30 9.58 15.15
CA SER A 164 0.44 10.79 14.79
C SER A 164 -0.43 12.05 14.88
N ALA A 165 -1.70 11.95 14.47
CA ALA A 165 -2.65 13.06 14.54
C ALA A 165 -2.89 13.48 15.99
N LYS A 166 -3.04 12.51 16.90
CA LYS A 166 -3.22 12.80 18.34
C LYS A 166 -1.99 13.44 18.94
N GLY A 167 -0.79 12.98 18.55
CA GLY A 167 0.47 13.55 19.05
C GLY A 167 0.71 14.97 18.56
N ALA A 168 0.18 15.33 17.39
CA ALA A 168 0.34 16.66 16.80
C ALA A 168 -0.67 17.68 17.34
N GLY A 169 -1.75 17.20 17.97
CA GLY A 169 -2.76 18.04 18.60
C GLY A 169 -2.33 18.50 19.95
#